data_f95e98fcb2bf57512c267f6c27e188ec
#
_entry.id   f95e98fcb2bf57512c267f6c27e188ec
#
_cell.length_a   1.000
_cell.length_b   1.000
_cell.length_c   1.000
_cell.angle_alpha   90.00
_cell.angle_beta   90.00
_cell.angle_gamma   90.00
#
_symmetry.space_group_name_H-M   'P 1'
#
loop_
_entity.id
_entity.type
_entity.pdbx_description
1 polymer ?
#
loop_
_entity_poly.entity_id
_entity_poly.type
_entity_poly.pdbx_seq_one_letter_code
_entity_poly.pdbx_strand_id
1 'polypeptide(L)'
;MAALAAKELKARGVKVGSLYASPLLRTRESAEHIQELFGVEPVTDERLIEPTNIFEGRKLSARTIAIRPHLVYHLRNPNQPSWGEPYVNIVARMLEAMNDIAAKTVGGDAVVVTHQLPIWITHRHLAGERLAHNPSARRCALSSITTFEKTADGWVEIAYANPAEALLAVDKGAV
;
A
#
# COMPACT_ATOMS: atom_id res chain seq x y z
N MET A 1 14.11 7.30 1.66
CA MET A 1 12.72 7.60 1.27
C MET A 1 11.79 7.58 2.47
N ALA A 2 11.68 6.49 3.25
CA ALA A 2 10.76 6.42 4.40
C ALA A 2 10.95 7.55 5.43
N ALA A 3 12.19 7.93 5.73
CA ALA A 3 12.47 9.08 6.60
C ALA A 3 11.91 10.42 6.07
N LEU A 4 11.75 10.60 4.75
CA LEU A 4 11.11 11.78 4.18
C LEU A 4 9.61 11.77 4.41
N ALA A 5 8.96 10.59 4.32
CA ALA A 5 7.55 10.46 4.66
C ALA A 5 7.30 10.78 6.14
N ALA A 6 8.14 10.29 7.06
CA ALA A 6 8.05 10.61 8.47
C ALA A 6 8.22 12.12 8.76
N LYS A 7 9.19 12.77 8.10
CA LYS A 7 9.40 14.22 8.21
C LYS A 7 8.22 15.03 7.66
N GLU A 8 7.63 14.58 6.56
CA GLU A 8 6.44 15.20 5.96
C GLU A 8 5.24 15.15 6.90
N LEU A 9 4.99 13.99 7.53
CA LEU A 9 3.93 13.86 8.53
C LEU A 9 4.15 14.86 9.70
N LYS A 10 5.39 14.99 10.17
CA LYS A 10 5.73 15.93 11.23
C LYS A 10 5.56 17.39 10.80
N ALA A 11 5.98 17.74 9.58
CA ALA A 11 5.85 19.08 9.03
C ALA A 11 4.37 19.50 8.88
N ARG A 12 3.48 18.55 8.59
CA ARG A 12 2.02 18.76 8.55
C ARG A 12 1.38 18.90 9.94
N GLY A 13 2.13 18.70 11.02
CA GLY A 13 1.59 18.74 12.37
C GLY A 13 0.75 17.51 12.72
N VAL A 14 0.90 16.39 12.01
CA VAL A 14 0.17 15.15 12.29
C VAL A 14 0.49 14.69 13.71
N LYS A 15 -0.55 14.43 14.49
CA LYS A 15 -0.44 13.82 15.82
C LYS A 15 -0.70 12.33 15.65
N VAL A 16 0.35 11.51 15.78
CA VAL A 16 0.24 10.05 15.62
C VAL A 16 -0.32 9.43 16.90
N GLY A 17 -1.55 8.92 16.83
CA GLY A 17 -2.21 8.21 17.94
C GLY A 17 -1.90 6.71 17.94
N SER A 18 -1.61 6.14 16.76
CA SER A 18 -1.19 4.74 16.62
C SER A 18 -0.36 4.53 15.35
N LEU A 19 0.51 3.51 15.36
CA LEU A 19 1.34 3.11 14.24
C LEU A 19 1.15 1.63 13.96
N TYR A 20 0.80 1.28 12.74
CA TYR A 20 0.65 -0.11 12.29
C TYR A 20 1.56 -0.38 11.10
N ALA A 21 2.05 -1.62 11.00
CA ALA A 21 2.90 -2.03 9.89
C ALA A 21 2.56 -3.43 9.40
N SER A 22 2.74 -3.66 8.10
CA SER A 22 2.78 -5.00 7.53
C SER A 22 3.94 -5.81 8.17
N PRO A 23 3.82 -7.16 8.29
CA PRO A 23 4.84 -8.00 8.89
C PRO A 23 6.16 -8.07 8.10
N LEU A 24 6.19 -7.62 6.84
CA LEU A 24 7.38 -7.70 6.00
C LEU A 24 8.49 -6.76 6.50
N LEU A 25 9.74 -7.22 6.44
CA LEU A 25 10.90 -6.49 6.95
C LEU A 25 10.98 -5.06 6.43
N ARG A 26 10.81 -4.84 5.12
CA ARG A 26 10.86 -3.51 4.49
C ARG A 26 9.85 -2.49 5.05
N THR A 27 8.68 -2.96 5.47
CA THR A 27 7.65 -2.09 6.07
C THR A 27 7.93 -1.83 7.54
N ARG A 28 8.48 -2.80 8.25
CA ARG A 28 8.94 -2.62 9.63
C ARG A 28 10.08 -1.61 9.73
N GLU A 29 11.10 -1.75 8.89
CA GLU A 29 12.21 -0.78 8.79
C GLU A 29 11.70 0.62 8.42
N SER A 30 10.68 0.72 7.55
CA SER A 30 10.07 2.01 7.23
C SER A 30 9.29 2.60 8.42
N ALA A 31 8.63 1.76 9.22
CA ALA A 31 7.90 2.18 10.41
C ALA A 31 8.84 2.68 11.52
N GLU A 32 10.07 2.15 11.63
CA GLU A 32 11.07 2.61 12.59
C GLU A 32 11.35 4.11 12.48
N HIS A 33 11.38 4.68 11.28
CA HIS A 33 11.55 6.12 11.10
C HIS A 33 10.39 6.95 11.67
N ILE A 34 9.17 6.39 11.65
CA ILE A 34 7.99 7.05 12.24
C ILE A 34 8.03 6.89 13.76
N GLN A 35 8.36 5.69 14.25
CA GLN A 35 8.56 5.42 15.67
C GLN A 35 9.60 6.36 16.28
N GLU A 36 10.77 6.51 15.66
CA GLU A 36 11.84 7.40 16.13
C GLU A 36 11.38 8.87 16.22
N LEU A 37 10.53 9.31 15.29
CA LEU A 37 10.15 10.71 15.19
C LEU A 37 8.94 11.08 16.07
N PHE A 38 8.05 10.13 16.33
CA PHE A 38 6.77 10.33 17.03
C PHE A 38 6.68 9.59 18.36
N GLY A 39 7.59 8.67 18.66
CA GLY A 39 7.60 7.89 19.91
C GLY A 39 6.46 6.90 20.05
N VAL A 40 5.90 6.42 18.94
CA VAL A 40 4.77 5.46 18.92
C VAL A 40 5.26 4.11 18.39
N GLU A 41 5.09 3.06 19.20
CA GLU A 41 5.50 1.70 18.84
C GLU A 41 4.65 1.11 17.70
N PRO A 42 5.27 0.46 16.69
CA PRO A 42 4.53 -0.15 15.60
C PRO A 42 3.88 -1.47 16.03
N VAL A 43 2.60 -1.62 15.73
CA VAL A 43 1.84 -2.87 15.86
C VAL A 43 1.80 -3.56 14.51
N THR A 44 2.17 -4.84 14.46
CA THR A 44 2.10 -5.63 13.22
C THR A 44 0.68 -6.14 12.98
N ASP A 45 0.18 -5.99 11.74
CA ASP A 45 -1.10 -6.51 11.29
C ASP A 45 -0.94 -7.26 9.97
N GLU A 46 -1.26 -8.56 9.98
CA GLU A 46 -1.14 -9.46 8.82
C GLU A 46 -2.04 -9.04 7.64
N ARG A 47 -3.14 -8.35 7.91
CA ARG A 47 -4.05 -7.84 6.89
C ARG A 47 -3.42 -6.75 6.00
N LEU A 48 -2.29 -6.19 6.42
CA LEU A 48 -1.57 -5.14 5.69
C LEU A 48 -0.52 -5.69 4.72
N ILE A 49 -0.39 -7.02 4.60
CA ILE A 49 0.66 -7.67 3.80
C ILE A 49 0.48 -7.44 2.29
N GLU A 50 1.61 -7.36 1.57
CA GLU A 50 1.60 -7.39 0.10
C GLU A 50 1.07 -8.74 -0.38
N PRO A 51 0.12 -8.76 -1.32
CA PRO A 51 -0.34 -10.01 -1.92
C PRO A 51 0.81 -10.75 -2.59
N THR A 52 0.92 -12.05 -2.34
CA THR A 52 1.89 -12.89 -3.02
C THR A 52 1.63 -12.89 -4.53
N ASN A 53 2.68 -12.68 -5.31
CA ASN A 53 2.61 -12.69 -6.76
C ASN A 53 3.51 -13.81 -7.30
N ILE A 54 2.94 -14.75 -8.06
CA ILE A 54 3.71 -15.84 -8.70
C ILE A 54 4.83 -15.29 -9.62
N PHE A 55 4.68 -14.05 -10.07
CA PHE A 55 5.68 -13.37 -10.91
C PHE A 55 6.67 -12.51 -10.10
N GLU A 56 6.60 -12.52 -8.77
CA GLU A 56 7.51 -11.74 -7.93
C GLU A 56 8.97 -12.11 -8.24
N GLY A 57 9.77 -11.09 -8.55
CA GLY A 57 11.17 -11.28 -8.98
C GLY A 57 11.37 -11.76 -10.42
N ARG A 58 10.32 -11.87 -11.25
CA ARG A 58 10.42 -12.31 -12.65
C ARG A 58 9.93 -11.23 -13.62
N LYS A 59 10.77 -10.85 -14.56
CA LYS A 59 10.34 -9.98 -15.67
C LYS A 59 9.49 -10.79 -16.66
N LEU A 60 8.22 -10.43 -16.83
CA LEU A 60 7.38 -10.92 -17.94
C LEU A 60 7.93 -10.34 -19.24
N SER A 61 8.69 -11.14 -19.97
CA SER A 61 9.15 -10.80 -21.32
C SER A 61 8.47 -11.71 -22.33
N ALA A 62 8.41 -11.27 -23.60
CA ALA A 62 7.92 -12.10 -24.69
C ALA A 62 8.64 -13.46 -24.76
N ARG A 63 9.93 -13.50 -24.43
CA ARG A 63 10.73 -14.72 -24.33
C ARG A 63 10.27 -15.64 -23.20
N THR A 64 9.91 -15.07 -22.03
CA THR A 64 9.39 -15.84 -20.89
C THR A 64 8.06 -16.49 -21.24
N ILE A 65 7.20 -15.78 -21.95
CA ILE A 65 5.90 -16.27 -22.42
C ILE A 65 6.10 -17.37 -23.47
N ALA A 66 7.01 -17.22 -24.41
CA ALA A 66 7.30 -18.20 -25.44
C ALA A 66 7.83 -19.54 -24.85
N ILE A 67 8.63 -19.48 -23.80
CA ILE A 67 9.20 -20.67 -23.12
C ILE A 67 8.16 -21.31 -22.16
N ARG A 68 7.18 -20.54 -21.65
CA ARG A 68 6.19 -20.98 -20.68
C ARG A 68 4.78 -20.51 -21.07
N PRO A 69 4.19 -21.11 -22.13
CA PRO A 69 2.88 -20.66 -22.64
C PRO A 69 1.73 -20.82 -21.65
N HIS A 70 1.87 -21.68 -20.63
CA HIS A 70 0.89 -21.79 -19.54
C HIS A 70 0.75 -20.51 -18.71
N LEU A 71 1.74 -19.61 -18.74
CA LEU A 71 1.65 -18.31 -18.06
C LEU A 71 0.59 -17.39 -18.68
N VAL A 72 0.26 -17.59 -19.98
CA VAL A 72 -0.83 -16.85 -20.66
C VAL A 72 -2.19 -17.17 -20.04
N TYR A 73 -2.36 -18.40 -19.52
CA TYR A 73 -3.58 -18.79 -18.82
C TYR A 73 -3.86 -17.89 -17.62
N HIS A 74 -2.81 -17.45 -16.93
CA HIS A 74 -2.89 -16.56 -15.75
C HIS A 74 -3.26 -15.11 -16.10
N LEU A 75 -3.16 -14.70 -17.36
CA LEU A 75 -3.52 -13.35 -17.83
C LEU A 75 -5.00 -13.23 -18.25
N ARG A 76 -5.78 -14.32 -18.17
CA ARG A 76 -7.16 -14.37 -18.70
C ARG A 76 -8.16 -13.53 -17.92
N ASN A 77 -7.94 -13.31 -16.62
CA ASN A 77 -8.87 -12.55 -15.81
C ASN A 77 -8.16 -11.36 -15.14
N PRO A 78 -8.29 -10.16 -15.68
CA PRO A 78 -7.66 -8.96 -15.10
C PRO A 78 -8.27 -8.53 -13.77
N ASN A 79 -9.48 -9.00 -13.42
CA ASN A 79 -10.16 -8.67 -12.16
C ASN A 79 -9.76 -9.63 -11.03
N GLN A 80 -9.33 -10.81 -11.38
CA GLN A 80 -8.79 -11.79 -10.45
C GLN A 80 -7.45 -12.24 -11.03
N PRO A 81 -6.36 -11.55 -10.70
CA PRO A 81 -5.06 -11.98 -11.14
C PRO A 81 -4.85 -13.39 -10.62
N SER A 82 -4.86 -14.38 -11.53
CA SER A 82 -4.67 -15.79 -11.19
C SER A 82 -3.24 -16.10 -10.72
N TRP A 83 -2.42 -15.05 -10.63
CA TRP A 83 -1.07 -15.09 -10.07
C TRP A 83 -0.98 -14.59 -8.63
N GLY A 84 -2.10 -14.25 -8.00
CA GLY A 84 -2.09 -13.71 -6.65
C GLY A 84 -3.47 -13.66 -6.00
N GLU A 85 -3.56 -12.95 -4.90
CA GLU A 85 -4.80 -12.72 -4.17
C GLU A 85 -5.80 -11.93 -5.04
N PRO A 86 -7.09 -12.34 -5.10
CA PRO A 86 -8.13 -11.56 -5.77
C PRO A 86 -8.23 -10.14 -5.21
N TYR A 87 -8.36 -9.14 -6.07
CA TYR A 87 -8.44 -7.74 -5.63
C TYR A 87 -9.56 -7.46 -4.65
N VAL A 88 -10.69 -8.15 -4.77
CA VAL A 88 -11.81 -8.02 -3.83
C VAL A 88 -11.45 -8.47 -2.41
N ASN A 89 -10.57 -9.48 -2.27
CA ASN A 89 -10.10 -9.93 -0.97
C ASN A 89 -9.14 -8.88 -0.35
N ILE A 90 -8.29 -8.27 -1.18
CA ILE A 90 -7.43 -7.16 -0.75
C ILE A 90 -8.28 -6.00 -0.20
N VAL A 91 -9.35 -5.61 -0.92
CA VAL A 91 -10.30 -4.59 -0.45
C VAL A 91 -10.89 -4.99 0.89
N ALA A 92 -11.42 -6.22 1.00
CA ALA A 92 -12.08 -6.68 2.22
C ALA A 92 -11.16 -6.61 3.44
N ARG A 93 -9.93 -7.18 3.36
CA ARG A 93 -9.00 -7.17 4.48
C ARG A 93 -8.46 -5.78 4.81
N MET A 94 -8.27 -4.92 3.80
CA MET A 94 -7.82 -3.54 4.02
C MET A 94 -8.90 -2.71 4.73
N LEU A 95 -10.16 -2.79 4.29
CA LEU A 95 -11.25 -2.08 4.94
C LEU A 95 -11.51 -2.58 6.36
N GLU A 96 -11.41 -3.89 6.59
CA GLU A 96 -11.47 -4.47 7.92
C GLU A 96 -10.36 -3.93 8.82
N ALA A 97 -9.09 -3.96 8.35
CA ALA A 97 -7.97 -3.40 9.09
C ALA A 97 -8.15 -1.91 9.37
N MET A 98 -8.55 -1.11 8.38
CA MET A 98 -8.78 0.34 8.53
C MET A 98 -9.87 0.62 9.57
N ASN A 99 -10.98 -0.15 9.59
CA ASN A 99 -12.05 0.01 10.57
C ASN A 99 -11.58 -0.31 11.99
N ASP A 100 -10.87 -1.42 12.16
CA ASP A 100 -10.35 -1.85 13.47
C ASP A 100 -9.30 -0.89 14.01
N ILE A 101 -8.38 -0.45 13.14
CA ILE A 101 -7.32 0.51 13.48
C ILE A 101 -7.95 1.83 13.90
N ALA A 102 -8.91 2.35 13.13
CA ALA A 102 -9.59 3.60 13.46
C ALA A 102 -10.35 3.52 14.79
N ALA A 103 -10.98 2.39 15.08
CA ALA A 103 -11.69 2.18 16.34
C ALA A 103 -10.77 2.11 17.57
N LYS A 104 -9.52 1.65 17.38
CA LYS A 104 -8.52 1.51 18.45
C LYS A 104 -7.64 2.74 18.63
N THR A 105 -7.57 3.61 17.62
CA THR A 105 -6.70 4.80 17.66
C THR A 105 -7.32 5.89 18.53
N VAL A 106 -6.56 6.39 19.49
CA VAL A 106 -6.98 7.43 20.40
C VAL A 106 -6.00 8.60 20.38
N GLY A 107 -6.54 9.79 20.35
CA GLY A 107 -5.76 11.02 20.58
C GLY A 107 -4.92 11.49 19.39
N GLY A 108 -5.16 10.99 18.19
CA GLY A 108 -4.46 11.39 16.97
C GLY A 108 -4.87 10.54 15.77
N ASP A 109 -4.10 10.62 14.71
CA ASP A 109 -4.27 9.84 13.49
C ASP A 109 -3.60 8.48 13.58
N ALA A 110 -4.12 7.49 12.87
CA ALA A 110 -3.46 6.22 12.65
C ALA A 110 -2.49 6.32 11.47
N VAL A 111 -1.23 5.99 11.68
CA VAL A 111 -0.28 5.83 10.58
C VAL A 111 -0.13 4.34 10.26
N VAL A 112 -0.30 3.99 8.99
CA VAL A 112 -0.25 2.59 8.52
C VAL A 112 0.82 2.45 7.45
N VAL A 113 1.83 1.62 7.72
CA VAL A 113 2.91 1.30 6.77
C VAL A 113 2.59 -0.02 6.09
N THR A 114 2.24 0.05 4.83
CA THR A 114 1.86 -1.10 4.02
C THR A 114 2.51 -1.03 2.63
N HIS A 115 1.92 -1.63 1.61
CA HIS A 115 2.52 -1.79 0.31
C HIS A 115 1.72 -1.10 -0.79
N GLN A 116 2.36 -0.94 -1.95
CA GLN A 116 1.79 -0.23 -3.09
C GLN A 116 0.45 -0.80 -3.55
N LEU A 117 0.35 -2.12 -3.73
CA LEU A 117 -0.86 -2.72 -4.28
C LEU A 117 -2.05 -2.63 -3.32
N PRO A 118 -1.94 -2.96 -2.02
CA PRO A 118 -3.04 -2.76 -1.07
C PRO A 118 -3.55 -1.32 -1.04
N ILE A 119 -2.66 -0.32 -0.98
CA ILE A 119 -3.06 1.09 -1.00
C ILE A 119 -3.79 1.43 -2.31
N TRP A 120 -3.22 1.04 -3.46
CA TRP A 120 -3.78 1.35 -4.76
C TRP A 120 -5.15 0.73 -5.00
N ILE A 121 -5.33 -0.53 -4.61
CA ILE A 121 -6.62 -1.23 -4.74
C ILE A 121 -7.67 -0.63 -3.81
N THR A 122 -7.29 -0.23 -2.59
CA THR A 122 -8.18 0.49 -1.67
C THR A 122 -8.62 1.83 -2.27
N HIS A 123 -7.67 2.63 -2.77
CA HIS A 123 -7.97 3.88 -3.48
C HIS A 123 -8.99 3.66 -4.59
N ARG A 124 -8.76 2.71 -5.50
CA ARG A 124 -9.66 2.46 -6.63
C ARG A 124 -11.06 2.02 -6.20
N HIS A 125 -11.12 1.19 -5.16
CA HIS A 125 -12.40 0.79 -4.59
C HIS A 125 -13.19 1.98 -4.05
N LEU A 126 -12.56 2.82 -3.26
CA LEU A 126 -13.20 4.00 -2.66
C LEU A 126 -13.58 5.05 -3.72
N ALA A 127 -12.84 5.15 -4.80
CA ALA A 127 -13.16 6.00 -5.95
C ALA A 127 -14.25 5.41 -6.88
N GLY A 128 -14.77 4.21 -6.60
CA GLY A 128 -15.75 3.54 -7.47
C GLY A 128 -15.16 3.06 -8.81
N GLU A 129 -13.84 2.94 -8.91
CA GLU A 129 -13.16 2.55 -10.12
C GLU A 129 -13.02 1.03 -10.26
N ARG A 130 -12.80 0.54 -11.49
CA ARG A 130 -12.49 -0.87 -11.73
C ARG A 130 -11.18 -1.24 -11.04
N LEU A 131 -11.18 -2.37 -10.31
CA LEU A 131 -9.98 -2.83 -9.58
C LEU A 131 -8.88 -3.31 -10.54
N ALA A 132 -9.26 -3.86 -11.71
CA ALA A 132 -8.32 -4.18 -12.77
C ALA A 132 -7.67 -2.90 -13.31
N HIS A 133 -6.35 -2.88 -13.38
CA HIS A 133 -5.59 -1.69 -13.78
C HIS A 133 -4.25 -2.05 -14.42
N ASN A 134 -3.66 -1.10 -15.11
CA ASN A 134 -2.28 -1.18 -15.56
C ASN A 134 -1.34 -0.93 -14.37
N PRO A 135 -0.47 -1.89 -13.98
CA PRO A 135 0.47 -1.70 -12.88
C PRO A 135 1.39 -0.49 -13.03
N SER A 136 1.78 -0.13 -14.26
CA SER A 136 2.63 1.03 -14.54
C SER A 136 1.93 2.38 -14.37
N ALA A 137 0.60 2.38 -14.22
CA ALA A 137 -0.20 3.59 -14.01
C ALA A 137 -0.59 3.82 -12.54
N ARG A 138 -0.01 3.09 -11.61
CA ARG A 138 -0.29 3.24 -10.18
C ARG A 138 0.22 4.58 -9.67
N ARG A 139 -0.67 5.36 -9.07
CA ARG A 139 -0.32 6.59 -8.34
C ARG A 139 0.02 6.24 -6.89
N CYS A 140 0.98 5.40 -6.67
CA CYS A 140 1.46 5.04 -5.33
C CYS A 140 2.96 4.81 -5.40
N ALA A 141 3.73 5.90 -5.33
CA ALA A 141 5.18 5.86 -5.33
C ALA A 141 5.72 5.29 -4.00
N LEU A 142 6.96 4.82 -4.01
CA LEU A 142 7.61 4.38 -2.78
C LEU A 142 7.68 5.53 -1.76
N SER A 143 7.27 5.26 -0.53
CA SER A 143 7.20 6.24 0.57
C SER A 143 6.27 7.43 0.29
N SER A 144 5.30 7.27 -0.62
CA SER A 144 4.20 8.21 -0.74
C SER A 144 3.22 8.06 0.43
N ILE A 145 2.44 9.12 0.68
CA ILE A 145 1.43 9.18 1.73
C ILE A 145 0.07 9.31 1.06
N THR A 146 -0.81 8.36 1.30
CA THR A 146 -2.22 8.44 0.95
C THR A 146 -3.02 8.59 2.23
N THR A 147 -3.85 9.63 2.30
CA THR A 147 -4.67 9.91 3.48
C THR A 147 -6.12 9.55 3.23
N PHE A 148 -6.66 8.70 4.09
CA PHE A 148 -8.06 8.32 4.09
C PHE A 148 -8.76 8.87 5.33
N GLU A 149 -9.98 9.33 5.18
CA GLU A 149 -10.83 9.80 6.25
C GLU A 149 -12.08 8.93 6.36
N LYS A 150 -12.47 8.61 7.60
CA LYS A 150 -13.71 7.89 7.87
C LYS A 150 -14.85 8.89 8.07
N THR A 151 -15.80 8.89 7.16
CA THR A 151 -17.03 9.72 7.21
C THR A 151 -18.24 8.91 7.67
N ALA A 152 -19.39 9.53 7.78
CA ALA A 152 -20.67 8.86 8.04
C ALA A 152 -21.03 7.86 6.91
N ASP A 153 -20.67 8.19 5.68
CA ASP A 153 -20.97 7.39 4.48
C ASP A 153 -19.90 6.35 4.14
N GLY A 154 -18.80 6.29 4.91
CA GLY A 154 -17.71 5.35 4.70
C GLY A 154 -16.34 6.03 4.62
N TRP A 155 -15.38 5.35 4.03
CA TRP A 155 -14.04 5.85 3.84
C TRP A 155 -13.92 6.67 2.56
N VAL A 156 -13.18 7.78 2.62
CA VAL A 156 -12.84 8.61 1.46
C VAL A 156 -11.35 8.92 1.44
N GLU A 157 -10.73 8.98 0.27
CA GLU A 157 -9.39 9.52 0.12
C GLU A 157 -9.46 11.04 0.06
N ILE A 158 -8.72 11.72 0.94
CA ILE A 158 -8.71 13.17 1.04
C ILE A 158 -7.41 13.81 0.57
N ALA A 159 -6.29 13.08 0.52
CA ALA A 159 -5.01 13.61 0.09
C ALA A 159 -4.05 12.51 -0.40
N TYR A 160 -3.18 12.90 -1.32
CA TYR A 160 -2.00 12.15 -1.74
C TYR A 160 -0.78 13.07 -1.76
N ALA A 161 0.36 12.57 -1.28
CA ALA A 161 1.63 13.27 -1.38
C ALA A 161 2.78 12.30 -1.65
N ASN A 162 3.77 12.80 -2.36
CA ASN A 162 5.01 12.08 -2.65
C ASN A 162 6.22 12.87 -2.15
N PRO A 163 6.56 12.81 -0.85
CA PRO A 163 7.67 13.56 -0.29
C PRO A 163 9.04 13.11 -0.81
N ALA A 164 9.11 11.93 -1.41
CA ALA A 164 10.33 11.39 -1.99
C ALA A 164 10.42 11.59 -3.53
N GLU A 165 9.57 12.41 -4.13
CA GLU A 165 9.51 12.61 -5.59
C GLU A 165 10.86 12.95 -6.21
N ALA A 166 11.65 13.80 -5.57
CA ALA A 166 12.99 14.18 -6.04
C ALA A 166 13.97 12.99 -6.10
N LEU A 167 13.69 11.89 -5.39
CA LEU A 167 14.50 10.68 -5.37
C LEU A 167 14.01 9.61 -6.37
N LEU A 168 12.88 9.84 -7.05
CA LEU A 168 12.30 8.87 -8.00
C LEU A 168 13.24 8.49 -9.14
N ALA A 169 14.14 9.38 -9.53
CA ALA A 169 15.18 9.09 -10.54
C ALA A 169 16.11 7.93 -10.11
N VAL A 170 16.19 7.65 -8.81
CA VAL A 170 16.99 6.58 -8.20
C VAL A 170 16.12 5.34 -7.94
N ASP A 171 14.81 5.52 -7.91
CA ASP A 171 13.84 4.45 -7.70
C ASP A 171 13.72 3.59 -8.97
N LYS A 172 14.40 2.45 -8.98
CA LYS A 172 14.28 1.47 -10.08
C LYS A 172 13.00 0.64 -9.98
N GLY A 173 12.04 1.09 -9.20
CA GLY A 173 10.75 0.45 -8.98
C GLY A 173 10.87 -0.94 -8.35
N ALA A 174 10.16 -1.17 -7.26
CA ALA A 174 9.85 -2.52 -6.83
C ALA A 174 8.86 -3.13 -7.84
N VAL A 175 9.38 -3.71 -8.91
CA VAL A 175 8.63 -4.48 -9.90
C VAL A 175 8.65 -5.93 -9.50
#